data_866d19bbf60236236b8232df42dbb4c0
#
_entry.id   866d19bbf60236236b8232df42dbb4c0
#
_cell.length_a   1.000
_cell.length_b   1.000
_cell.length_c   1.000
_cell.angle_alpha   90.00
_cell.angle_beta   90.00
_cell.angle_gamma   90.00
#
_symmetry.space_group_name_H-M   'P 1'
#
loop_
_entity.id
_entity.type
_entity.pdbx_description
1 polymer ?
#
loop_
_entity_poly.entity_id
_entity_poly.type
_entity_poly.pdbx_seq_one_letter_code
_entity_poly.pdbx_strand_id
1 'polypeptide(L)'
;MGQASPFKPIALVDDVLQRELAVVLLEECEMGVIECESAEGALRVLAKMGDYVSMIFTEVELAGRIDGVELAHFARQCYPDVHVIVTSGLALKKNLPEGATFMPKPWLPLDVVREAQRSWHRRHDRAVPN
;
A
#
# COMPACT_ATOMS: atom_id res chain seq x y z
N MET A 1 17.14 -17.66 13.67
CA MET A 1 16.49 -16.45 14.13
C MET A 1 16.33 -15.47 12.97
N GLY A 2 15.11 -15.17 12.62
CA GLY A 2 14.84 -14.27 11.51
C GLY A 2 15.06 -12.82 11.90
N GLN A 3 15.60 -12.04 10.97
CA GLN A 3 15.64 -10.60 11.11
C GLN A 3 14.31 -10.03 10.63
N ALA A 4 13.87 -8.92 11.20
CA ALA A 4 12.70 -8.23 10.72
C ALA A 4 12.94 -7.78 9.27
N SER A 5 11.91 -7.93 8.44
CA SER A 5 11.99 -7.49 7.06
C SER A 5 12.20 -5.98 6.99
N PRO A 6 13.09 -5.47 6.13
CA PRO A 6 13.18 -4.04 5.90
C PRO A 6 12.00 -3.50 5.08
N PHE A 7 11.26 -4.37 4.39
CA PHE A 7 10.16 -3.94 3.53
C PHE A 7 8.89 -3.77 4.35
N LYS A 8 8.23 -2.63 4.19
CA LYS A 8 7.06 -2.26 4.96
C LYS A 8 5.92 -1.80 4.05
N PRO A 9 4.68 -2.18 4.36
CA PRO A 9 3.53 -1.59 3.69
C PRO A 9 3.23 -0.20 4.25
N ILE A 10 2.68 0.64 3.39
CA ILE A 10 2.09 1.92 3.78
C ILE A 10 0.59 1.75 3.77
N ALA A 11 -0.06 2.10 4.88
CA ALA A 11 -1.51 2.12 4.97
C ALA A 11 -2.00 3.57 4.91
N LEU A 12 -2.89 3.84 3.97
CA LEU A 12 -3.39 5.18 3.70
C LEU A 12 -4.91 5.11 3.51
N VAL A 13 -5.61 4.89 4.61
CA VAL A 13 -7.05 4.77 4.64
C VAL A 13 -7.60 5.92 5.46
N ASP A 14 -8.51 6.71 4.89
CA ASP A 14 -9.03 7.92 5.53
C ASP A 14 -9.91 7.61 6.74
N ASP A 15 -10.70 6.54 6.68
CA ASP A 15 -11.49 6.09 7.81
C ASP A 15 -10.58 5.54 8.90
N VAL A 16 -10.59 6.18 10.07
CA VAL A 16 -9.71 5.82 11.19
C VAL A 16 -9.90 4.37 11.62
N LEU A 17 -11.16 3.91 11.71
CA LEU A 17 -11.44 2.54 12.14
C LEU A 17 -10.93 1.52 11.14
N GLN A 18 -11.11 1.78 9.84
CA GLN A 18 -10.60 0.89 8.80
C GLN A 18 -9.09 0.89 8.76
N ARG A 19 -8.48 2.07 8.95
CA ARG A 19 -7.02 2.16 8.99
C ARG A 19 -6.45 1.38 10.18
N GLU A 20 -7.05 1.52 11.35
CA GLU A 20 -6.63 0.77 12.53
C GLU A 20 -6.76 -0.73 12.31
N LEU A 21 -7.85 -1.18 11.69
CA LEU A 21 -8.05 -2.60 11.39
C LEU A 21 -6.97 -3.10 10.42
N ALA A 22 -6.71 -2.35 9.36
CA ALA A 22 -5.67 -2.73 8.41
C ALA A 22 -4.29 -2.83 9.07
N VAL A 23 -3.96 -1.85 9.93
CA VAL A 23 -2.69 -1.85 10.65
C VAL A 23 -2.57 -3.08 11.54
N VAL A 24 -3.60 -3.39 12.33
CA VAL A 24 -3.59 -4.56 13.22
C VAL A 24 -3.38 -5.84 12.42
N LEU A 25 -4.11 -5.99 11.31
CA LEU A 25 -4.00 -7.19 10.48
C LEU A 25 -2.61 -7.35 9.88
N LEU A 26 -2.01 -6.27 9.44
CA LEU A 26 -0.66 -6.32 8.86
C LEU A 26 0.40 -6.58 9.93
N GLU A 27 0.24 -5.98 11.12
CA GLU A 27 1.14 -6.23 12.22
C GLU A 27 1.08 -7.67 12.74
N GLU A 28 -0.10 -8.29 12.66
CA GLU A 28 -0.23 -9.72 12.98
C GLU A 28 0.60 -10.60 12.04
N CYS A 29 0.91 -10.10 10.86
CA CYS A 29 1.79 -10.77 9.90
C CYS A 29 3.26 -10.38 10.10
N GLU A 30 3.58 -9.75 11.22
CA GLU A 30 4.94 -9.29 11.55
C GLU A 30 5.47 -8.26 10.56
N MET A 31 4.58 -7.51 9.92
CA MET A 31 4.94 -6.42 9.03
C MET A 31 4.79 -5.10 9.76
N GLY A 32 5.86 -4.35 9.90
CA GLY A 32 5.77 -2.99 10.40
C GLY A 32 5.03 -2.13 9.38
N VAL A 33 4.04 -1.36 9.81
CA VAL A 33 3.20 -0.56 8.93
C VAL A 33 3.53 0.92 9.09
N ILE A 34 3.63 1.62 7.98
CA ILE A 34 3.78 3.08 7.98
C ILE A 34 2.41 3.67 7.70
N GLU A 35 1.86 4.43 8.65
CA GLU A 35 0.57 5.10 8.50
C GLU A 35 0.77 6.48 7.92
N CYS A 36 -0.04 6.81 6.91
CA CYS A 36 -0.05 8.14 6.31
C CYS A 36 -1.47 8.68 6.28
N GLU A 37 -1.62 9.98 6.38
CA GLU A 37 -2.93 10.64 6.40
C GLU A 37 -3.30 11.23 5.04
N SER A 38 -2.34 11.31 4.12
CA SER A 38 -2.57 11.88 2.79
C SER A 38 -1.63 11.25 1.77
N ALA A 39 -1.97 11.39 0.49
CA ALA A 39 -1.08 10.95 -0.58
C ALA A 39 0.24 11.72 -0.55
N GLU A 40 0.18 13.00 -0.23
CA GLU A 40 1.39 13.84 -0.09
C GLU A 40 2.32 13.28 0.99
N GLY A 41 1.74 12.82 2.12
CA GLY A 41 2.52 12.15 3.16
C GLY A 41 3.17 10.87 2.68
N ALA A 42 2.42 10.06 1.91
CA ALA A 42 2.96 8.84 1.33
C ALA A 42 4.09 9.13 0.34
N LEU A 43 3.95 10.18 -0.46
CA LEU A 43 5.01 10.58 -1.40
C LEU A 43 6.29 10.97 -0.67
N ARG A 44 6.16 11.65 0.46
CA ARG A 44 7.34 11.98 1.28
C ARG A 44 8.03 10.73 1.83
N VAL A 45 7.25 9.74 2.25
CA VAL A 45 7.80 8.47 2.71
C VAL A 45 8.53 7.77 1.56
N LEU A 46 7.92 7.72 0.38
CA LEU A 46 8.54 7.11 -0.80
C LEU A 46 9.85 7.80 -1.17
N ALA A 47 9.90 9.12 -1.07
CA ALA A 47 11.11 9.87 -1.38
C ALA A 47 12.27 9.51 -0.44
N LYS A 48 11.96 9.20 0.82
CA LYS A 48 12.98 8.87 1.83
C LYS A 48 13.33 7.39 1.86
N MET A 49 12.34 6.51 1.65
CA MET A 49 12.55 5.08 1.90
C MET A 49 11.76 4.20 0.94
N GLY A 50 11.52 4.66 -0.28
CA GLY A 50 10.77 3.89 -1.28
C GLY A 50 11.38 2.52 -1.55
N ASP A 51 12.70 2.38 -1.43
CA ASP A 51 13.37 1.10 -1.61
C ASP A 51 12.97 0.06 -0.55
N TYR A 52 12.40 0.51 0.56
CA TYR A 52 11.96 -0.37 1.64
C TYR A 52 10.44 -0.48 1.76
N VAL A 53 9.70 0.08 0.80
CA VAL A 53 8.25 -0.01 0.79
C VAL A 53 7.84 -1.18 -0.10
N SER A 54 7.04 -2.09 0.45
CA SER A 54 6.57 -3.26 -0.31
C SER A 54 5.22 -3.01 -0.99
N MET A 55 4.36 -2.23 -0.36
CA MET A 55 2.98 -2.07 -0.78
C MET A 55 2.44 -0.74 -0.30
N ILE A 56 1.55 -0.15 -1.08
CA ILE A 56 0.70 0.95 -0.65
C ILE A 56 -0.74 0.47 -0.69
N PHE A 57 -1.43 0.57 0.44
CA PHE A 57 -2.86 0.27 0.54
C PHE A 57 -3.58 1.59 0.77
N THR A 58 -4.33 2.06 -0.21
CA THR A 58 -4.91 3.40 -0.18
C THR A 58 -6.37 3.41 -0.62
N GLU A 59 -7.15 4.31 -0.04
CA GLU A 59 -8.46 4.66 -0.58
C GLU A 59 -8.31 5.59 -1.78
N VAL A 60 -9.36 5.64 -2.61
CA VAL A 60 -9.42 6.59 -3.71
C VAL A 60 -9.51 8.02 -3.19
N GLU A 61 -10.47 8.26 -2.28
CA GLU A 61 -10.68 9.60 -1.74
C GLU A 61 -9.81 9.81 -0.52
N LEU A 62 -8.96 10.81 -0.60
CA LEU A 62 -8.01 11.15 0.45
C LEU A 62 -8.08 12.64 0.74
N ALA A 63 -7.66 13.00 1.94
CA ALA A 63 -7.43 14.40 2.30
C ALA A 63 -6.29 14.95 1.45
N GLY A 64 -6.32 16.23 1.17
CA GLY A 64 -5.29 16.89 0.36
C GLY A 64 -5.69 17.02 -1.10
N ARG A 65 -4.70 17.28 -1.95
CA ARG A 65 -4.93 17.59 -3.37
C ARG A 65 -4.83 16.39 -4.29
N ILE A 66 -4.19 15.32 -3.82
CA ILE A 66 -3.91 14.12 -4.61
C ILE A 66 -4.79 13.00 -4.08
N ASP A 67 -5.50 12.32 -4.98
CA ASP A 67 -6.30 11.16 -4.58
C ASP A 67 -5.48 9.85 -4.70
N GLY A 68 -6.11 8.74 -4.30
CA GLY A 68 -5.44 7.45 -4.32
C GLY A 68 -5.10 6.94 -5.72
N VAL A 69 -5.90 7.31 -6.72
CA VAL A 69 -5.62 6.92 -8.11
C VAL A 69 -4.41 7.67 -8.64
N GLU A 70 -4.32 8.97 -8.36
CA GLU A 70 -3.16 9.77 -8.74
C GLU A 70 -1.89 9.28 -8.04
N LEU A 71 -2.01 8.93 -6.75
CA LEU A 71 -0.90 8.32 -6.02
C LEU A 71 -0.45 7.02 -6.68
N ALA A 72 -1.41 6.19 -7.10
CA ALA A 72 -1.11 4.92 -7.77
C ALA A 72 -0.32 5.15 -9.06
N HIS A 73 -0.73 6.11 -9.88
CA HIS A 73 -0.02 6.43 -11.12
C HIS A 73 1.41 6.89 -10.83
N PHE A 74 1.57 7.78 -9.87
CA PHE A 74 2.90 8.28 -9.49
C PHE A 74 3.80 7.15 -8.98
N ALA A 75 3.27 6.32 -8.08
CA ALA A 75 4.05 5.24 -7.50
C ALA A 75 4.44 4.19 -8.56
N ARG A 76 3.53 3.85 -9.47
CA ARG A 76 3.84 2.90 -10.54
C ARG A 76 4.91 3.43 -11.49
N GLN A 77 4.92 4.74 -11.72
CA GLN A 77 5.90 5.36 -12.61
C GLN A 77 7.27 5.49 -11.97
N CYS A 78 7.32 5.92 -10.71
CA CYS A 78 8.57 6.27 -10.03
C CYS A 78 9.12 5.17 -9.15
N TYR A 79 8.26 4.28 -8.65
CA TYR A 79 8.63 3.19 -7.73
C TYR A 79 7.96 1.89 -8.19
N PRO A 80 8.39 1.35 -9.34
CA PRO A 80 7.69 0.22 -9.98
C PRO A 80 7.71 -1.07 -9.17
N ASP A 81 8.58 -1.18 -8.18
CA ASP A 81 8.64 -2.35 -7.32
C ASP A 81 7.66 -2.29 -6.16
N VAL A 82 7.00 -1.15 -5.96
CA VAL A 82 5.99 -1.00 -4.93
C VAL A 82 4.64 -1.41 -5.50
N HIS A 83 3.97 -2.37 -4.87
CA HIS A 83 2.64 -2.80 -5.29
C HIS A 83 1.59 -1.83 -4.72
N VAL A 84 0.72 -1.33 -5.55
CA VAL A 84 -0.32 -0.39 -5.13
C VAL A 84 -1.68 -1.05 -5.18
N ILE A 85 -2.40 -1.01 -4.07
CA ILE A 85 -3.76 -1.50 -3.95
C ILE A 85 -4.64 -0.31 -3.62
N VAL A 86 -5.65 -0.08 -4.46
CA VAL A 86 -6.59 1.02 -4.29
C VAL A 86 -7.94 0.44 -3.91
N THR A 87 -8.54 0.96 -2.85
CA THR A 87 -9.84 0.51 -2.37
C THR A 87 -10.86 1.64 -2.41
N SER A 88 -12.11 1.28 -2.66
CA SER A 88 -13.23 2.22 -2.66
C SER A 88 -14.53 1.48 -2.46
N GLY A 89 -15.50 2.14 -1.83
CA GLY A 89 -16.87 1.65 -1.75
C GLY A 89 -17.70 2.00 -2.98
N LEU A 90 -17.13 2.80 -3.88
CA LEU A 90 -17.78 3.24 -5.11
C LEU A 90 -17.04 2.69 -6.33
N ALA A 91 -17.71 2.66 -7.46
CA ALA A 91 -17.06 2.31 -8.72
C ALA A 91 -15.97 3.32 -9.05
N LEU A 92 -14.87 2.84 -9.63
CA LEU A 92 -13.79 3.73 -10.06
C LEU A 92 -14.25 4.60 -11.22
N LYS A 93 -13.97 5.90 -11.13
CA LYS A 93 -14.25 6.87 -12.18
C LYS A 93 -13.03 7.15 -13.05
N LYS A 94 -11.84 6.80 -12.57
CA LYS A 94 -10.58 6.98 -13.26
C LYS A 94 -9.92 5.62 -13.44
N ASN A 95 -9.16 5.47 -14.50
CA ASN A 95 -8.41 4.24 -14.74
C ASN A 95 -7.21 4.15 -13.81
N LEU A 96 -7.00 2.96 -13.26
CA LEU A 96 -5.78 2.67 -12.50
C LEU A 96 -4.63 2.39 -13.47
N PRO A 97 -3.39 2.64 -13.04
CA PRO A 97 -2.24 2.27 -13.85
C PRO A 97 -2.11 0.75 -13.94
N GLU A 98 -1.45 0.28 -14.98
CA GLU A 98 -1.16 -1.13 -15.12
C GLU A 98 -0.33 -1.61 -13.93
N GLY A 99 -0.69 -2.76 -13.39
CA GLY A 99 0.01 -3.35 -12.25
C GLY A 99 -0.57 -2.97 -10.89
N ALA A 100 -1.45 -1.96 -10.84
CA ALA A 100 -2.17 -1.65 -9.60
C ALA A 100 -3.39 -2.56 -9.46
N THR A 101 -3.77 -2.83 -8.23
CA THR A 101 -4.91 -3.69 -7.92
C THR A 101 -6.04 -2.87 -7.34
N PHE A 102 -7.27 -3.14 -7.81
CA PHE A 102 -8.45 -2.56 -7.19
C PHE A 102 -9.09 -3.58 -6.25
N MET A 103 -9.30 -3.17 -5.00
CA MET A 103 -9.96 -3.99 -3.99
C MET A 103 -11.23 -3.27 -3.56
N PRO A 104 -12.40 -3.71 -4.02
CA PRO A 104 -13.65 -3.04 -3.65
C PRO A 104 -13.99 -3.27 -2.17
N LYS A 105 -14.67 -2.31 -1.57
CA LYS A 105 -15.24 -2.47 -0.22
C LYS A 105 -16.60 -3.16 -0.33
N PRO A 106 -16.99 -3.97 0.65
CA PRO A 106 -16.19 -4.37 1.81
C PRO A 106 -15.16 -5.42 1.43
N TRP A 107 -13.94 -5.28 1.94
CA TRP A 107 -12.91 -6.30 1.75
C TRP A 107 -12.85 -7.19 2.98
N LEU A 108 -12.40 -8.42 2.79
CA LEU A 108 -12.19 -9.36 3.88
C LEU A 108 -10.79 -9.17 4.45
N PRO A 109 -10.62 -9.35 5.78
CA PRO A 109 -9.29 -9.26 6.38
C PRO A 109 -8.25 -10.13 5.69
N LEU A 110 -8.64 -11.33 5.28
CA LEU A 110 -7.73 -12.26 4.60
C LEU A 110 -7.25 -11.72 3.26
N ASP A 111 -8.08 -10.93 2.56
CA ASP A 111 -7.68 -10.33 1.28
C ASP A 111 -6.52 -9.34 1.47
N VAL A 112 -6.59 -8.52 2.52
CA VAL A 112 -5.54 -7.56 2.85
C VAL A 112 -4.24 -8.30 3.19
N VAL A 113 -4.34 -9.32 4.04
CA VAL A 113 -3.19 -10.13 4.44
C VAL A 113 -2.53 -10.79 3.23
N ARG A 114 -3.32 -11.38 2.35
CA ARG A 114 -2.81 -12.05 1.14
C ARG A 114 -2.06 -11.08 0.24
N GLU A 115 -2.63 -9.91 0.02
CA GLU A 115 -1.98 -8.91 -0.83
C GLU A 115 -0.69 -8.39 -0.21
N ALA A 116 -0.68 -8.19 1.09
CA ALA A 116 0.51 -7.76 1.80
C ALA A 116 1.63 -8.81 1.70
N GLN A 117 1.29 -10.09 1.88
CA GLN A 117 2.25 -11.18 1.77
C GLN A 117 2.79 -11.32 0.35
N ARG A 118 1.93 -11.22 -0.66
CA ARG A 118 2.36 -11.27 -2.07
C ARG A 118 3.30 -10.11 -2.40
N SER A 119 2.97 -8.92 -1.92
CA SER A 119 3.78 -7.73 -2.15
C SER A 119 5.14 -7.86 -1.50
N TRP A 120 5.17 -8.39 -0.27
CA TRP A 120 6.41 -8.61 0.45
C TRP A 120 7.30 -9.62 -0.27
N HIS A 121 6.74 -10.77 -0.67
CA HIS A 121 7.50 -11.80 -1.38
C HIS A 121 8.05 -11.29 -2.70
N ARG A 122 7.23 -10.60 -3.47
CA ARG A 122 7.66 -10.03 -4.75
C ARG A 122 8.81 -9.05 -4.56
N ARG A 123 8.68 -8.17 -3.57
CA ARG A 123 9.69 -7.17 -3.28
C ARG A 123 10.98 -7.80 -2.77
N HIS A 124 10.85 -8.77 -1.87
CA HIS A 124 11.96 -9.50 -1.30
C HIS A 124 12.74 -10.26 -2.39
N ASP A 125 12.03 -10.98 -3.25
CA ASP A 125 12.65 -11.77 -4.31
C ASP A 125 13.43 -10.91 -5.30
N ARG A 126 12.92 -9.72 -5.59
CA ARG A 126 13.61 -8.77 -6.48
C ARG A 126 14.86 -8.17 -5.85
N ALA A 127 14.86 -8.03 -4.54
CA ALA A 127 15.97 -7.41 -3.81
C ALA A 127 17.12 -8.40 -3.58
N VAL A 128 16.86 -9.72 -3.65
CA VAL A 128 17.86 -10.75 -3.40
C VAL A 128 18.64 -11.01 -4.69
N PRO A 129 19.97 -10.83 -4.69
CA PRO A 129 20.77 -11.13 -5.88
C PRO A 129 20.78 -12.62 -6.18
N ASN A 130 20.81 -12.94 -7.42
CA ASN A 130 20.90 -14.33 -7.89
C ASN A 130 22.32 -14.87 -7.74
#